data_1851f14690a55c8379accdb3093a0d64
#
_entry.id   1851f14690a55c8379accdb3093a0d64
#
_cell.length_a   1.000
_cell.length_b   1.000
_cell.length_c   1.000
_cell.angle_alpha   90.00
_cell.angle_beta   90.00
_cell.angle_gamma   90.00
#
_symmetry.space_group_name_H-M   'P 1'
#
loop_
_entity.id
_entity.type
_entity.pdbx_description
1 polymer ?
#
loop_
_entity_poly.entity_id
_entity_poly.type
_entity_poly.pdbx_seq_one_letter_code
_entity_poly.pdbx_strand_id
1 'polypeptide(L)'
;MVPGYPPAKRALDVTIALLLLVVLSPVLAFLFVAMGIDMVRCSRDRGPWLYREERISRGRAFELLKFRTLRRDVLSGMAADSHARMLEADERNLTWAGRRLLKPWYLDELPQLWNVVRGDMSLVGPRPWPLPMVANQVTQGLTYRNEFVAGWTGPAQVQKGVVTTSHYTALDLEYIEKCRTSRAGGIVRTDLGLLWASVRTLARGEGLQF
;
A
#
# COMPACT_ATOMS: atom_id res chain seq x y z
N MET A 1 -8.23 -21.65 -9.86
CA MET A 1 -8.58 -20.55 -8.93
C MET A 1 -7.36 -20.27 -8.06
N VAL A 2 -7.12 -19.01 -7.74
CA VAL A 2 -6.01 -18.64 -6.84
C VAL A 2 -6.40 -19.03 -5.42
N PRO A 3 -5.56 -19.79 -4.69
CA PRO A 3 -5.85 -20.13 -3.31
C PRO A 3 -6.10 -18.86 -2.47
N GLY A 4 -7.17 -18.84 -1.67
CA GLY A 4 -7.51 -17.71 -0.81
C GLY A 4 -8.02 -16.44 -1.52
N TYR A 5 -8.27 -16.48 -2.85
CA TYR A 5 -8.77 -15.33 -3.60
C TYR A 5 -9.97 -15.72 -4.49
N PRO A 6 -11.14 -16.02 -3.89
CA PRO A 6 -12.34 -16.39 -4.61
C PRO A 6 -12.96 -15.22 -5.39
N PRO A 7 -13.79 -15.46 -6.41
CA PRO A 7 -14.46 -14.41 -7.17
C PRO A 7 -15.26 -13.42 -6.31
N ALA A 8 -15.87 -13.89 -5.22
CA ALA A 8 -16.58 -13.02 -4.27
C ALA A 8 -15.67 -12.00 -3.59
N LYS A 9 -14.45 -12.40 -3.20
CA LYS A 9 -13.44 -11.47 -2.68
C LYS A 9 -13.03 -10.46 -3.75
N ARG A 10 -12.79 -10.90 -4.97
CA ARG A 10 -12.45 -10.01 -6.10
C ARG A 10 -13.57 -8.99 -6.36
N ALA A 11 -14.83 -9.43 -6.36
CA ALA A 11 -15.98 -8.55 -6.52
C ALA A 11 -16.04 -7.49 -5.40
N LEU A 12 -15.85 -7.92 -4.14
CA LEU A 12 -15.77 -7.02 -2.99
C LEU A 12 -14.67 -5.97 -3.18
N ASP A 13 -13.44 -6.41 -3.52
CA ASP A 13 -12.29 -5.54 -3.73
C ASP A 13 -12.57 -4.46 -4.77
N VAL A 14 -13.07 -4.85 -5.94
CA VAL A 14 -13.37 -3.91 -7.03
C VAL A 14 -14.48 -2.95 -6.64
N THR A 15 -15.57 -3.46 -6.06
CA THR A 15 -16.72 -2.64 -5.67
C THR A 15 -16.32 -1.58 -4.65
N ILE A 16 -15.61 -1.97 -3.59
CA ILE A 16 -15.17 -1.03 -2.54
C ILE A 16 -14.12 -0.06 -3.11
N ALA A 17 -13.16 -0.53 -3.90
CA ALA A 17 -12.13 0.34 -4.48
C ALA A 17 -12.74 1.41 -5.40
N LEU A 18 -13.69 1.04 -6.27
CA LEU A 18 -14.40 1.98 -7.12
C LEU A 18 -15.24 2.96 -6.31
N LEU A 19 -15.98 2.47 -5.30
CA LEU A 19 -16.75 3.33 -4.41
C LEU A 19 -15.85 4.36 -3.70
N LEU A 20 -14.70 3.91 -3.17
CA LEU A 20 -13.74 4.81 -2.52
C LEU A 20 -13.16 5.83 -3.50
N LEU A 21 -12.82 5.44 -4.73
CA LEU A 21 -12.36 6.38 -5.76
C LEU A 21 -13.40 7.44 -6.10
N VAL A 22 -14.69 7.08 -6.16
CA VAL A 22 -15.79 8.03 -6.40
C VAL A 22 -15.99 8.94 -5.18
N VAL A 23 -16.11 8.38 -3.98
CA VAL A 23 -16.33 9.15 -2.74
C VAL A 23 -15.15 10.09 -2.43
N LEU A 24 -13.94 9.63 -2.67
CA LEU A 24 -12.71 10.42 -2.43
C LEU A 24 -12.31 11.30 -3.63
N SER A 25 -13.09 11.32 -4.72
CA SER A 25 -12.78 12.14 -5.90
C SER A 25 -12.60 13.63 -5.60
N PRO A 26 -13.36 14.29 -4.69
CA PRO A 26 -13.09 15.68 -4.32
C PRO A 26 -11.74 15.84 -3.60
N VAL A 27 -11.37 14.88 -2.74
CA VAL A 27 -10.07 14.87 -2.06
C VAL A 27 -8.95 14.68 -3.08
N LEU A 28 -9.10 13.76 -4.02
CA LEU A 28 -8.13 13.54 -5.10
C LEU A 28 -7.94 14.82 -5.93
N ALA A 29 -9.05 15.48 -6.32
CA ALA A 29 -8.99 16.74 -7.05
C ALA A 29 -8.25 17.84 -6.25
N PHE A 30 -8.55 17.97 -4.95
CA PHE A 30 -7.84 18.90 -4.06
C PHE A 30 -6.34 18.59 -4.00
N LEU A 31 -5.95 17.32 -3.86
CA LEU A 31 -4.55 16.91 -3.82
C LEU A 31 -3.83 17.21 -5.13
N PHE A 32 -4.46 16.97 -6.29
CA PHE A 32 -3.91 17.36 -7.58
C PHE A 32 -3.68 18.87 -7.66
N VAL A 33 -4.65 19.69 -7.24
CA VAL A 33 -4.48 21.15 -7.22
C VAL A 33 -3.34 21.55 -6.28
N ALA A 34 -3.29 21.02 -5.06
CA ALA A 34 -2.24 21.32 -4.08
C ALA A 34 -0.84 20.96 -4.59
N MET A 35 -0.68 19.76 -5.15
CA MET A 35 0.58 19.31 -5.77
C MET A 35 0.94 20.18 -6.99
N GLY A 36 -0.04 20.60 -7.80
CA GLY A 36 0.17 21.51 -8.92
C GLY A 36 0.69 22.87 -8.49
N ILE A 37 0.13 23.44 -7.42
CA ILE A 37 0.60 24.69 -6.82
C ILE A 37 2.05 24.55 -6.34
N ASP A 38 2.38 23.44 -5.70
CA ASP A 38 3.74 23.12 -5.28
C ASP A 38 4.72 23.15 -6.47
N MET A 39 4.37 22.49 -7.56
CA MET A 39 5.19 22.42 -8.78
C MET A 39 5.36 23.78 -9.46
N VAL A 40 4.37 24.67 -9.34
CA VAL A 40 4.47 26.03 -9.89
C VAL A 40 5.35 26.91 -9.00
N ARG A 41 5.21 26.81 -7.69
CA ARG A 41 5.94 27.66 -6.72
C ARG A 41 7.40 27.23 -6.53
N CYS A 42 7.68 25.94 -6.62
CA CYS A 42 9.01 25.38 -6.39
C CYS A 42 9.49 24.58 -7.61
N SER A 43 10.51 25.06 -8.31
CA SER A 43 11.07 24.37 -9.49
C SER A 43 11.62 22.97 -9.15
N ARG A 44 12.10 22.76 -7.94
CA ARG A 44 12.59 21.46 -7.44
C ARG A 44 11.50 20.42 -7.29
N ASP A 45 10.22 20.87 -7.22
CA ASP A 45 9.05 19.99 -7.06
C ASP A 45 8.39 19.66 -8.39
N ARG A 46 8.85 20.25 -9.51
CA ARG A 46 8.36 19.93 -10.85
C ARG A 46 8.72 18.51 -11.26
N GLY A 47 7.72 17.68 -11.53
CA GLY A 47 7.94 16.28 -11.90
C GLY A 47 6.65 15.48 -12.02
N PRO A 48 6.73 14.16 -12.15
CA PRO A 48 5.56 13.30 -12.25
C PRO A 48 4.69 13.41 -10.99
N TRP A 49 3.38 13.32 -11.17
CA TRP A 49 2.40 13.30 -10.09
C TRP A 49 2.48 12.03 -9.25
N LEU A 50 2.73 10.91 -9.93
CA LEU A 50 2.79 9.60 -9.34
C LEU A 50 4.26 9.15 -9.24
N TYR A 51 4.57 8.56 -8.10
CA TYR A 51 5.73 7.73 -7.88
C TYR A 51 5.33 6.28 -8.12
N ARG A 52 6.18 5.52 -8.78
CA ARG A 52 5.97 4.11 -9.10
C ARG A 52 7.10 3.31 -8.48
N GLU A 53 6.74 2.23 -7.84
CA GLU A 53 7.68 1.35 -7.16
C GLU A 53 7.36 -0.09 -7.50
N GLU A 54 8.37 -0.83 -7.95
CA GLU A 54 8.18 -2.24 -8.26
C GLU A 54 7.98 -3.07 -6.98
N ARG A 55 6.93 -3.86 -6.96
CA ARG A 55 6.52 -4.72 -5.85
C ARG A 55 6.09 -6.07 -6.35
N ILE A 56 6.04 -7.07 -5.46
CA ILE A 56 5.61 -8.43 -5.77
C ILE A 56 4.19 -8.68 -5.26
N SER A 57 3.37 -9.26 -6.13
CA SER A 57 2.04 -9.79 -5.82
C SER A 57 1.86 -11.11 -6.57
N ARG A 58 1.58 -12.18 -5.89
CA ARG A 58 1.47 -13.54 -6.47
C ARG A 58 2.68 -13.94 -7.32
N GLY A 59 3.88 -13.65 -6.85
CA GLY A 59 5.12 -13.96 -7.59
C GLY A 59 5.33 -13.14 -8.87
N ARG A 60 4.50 -12.12 -9.13
CA ARG A 60 4.62 -11.23 -10.29
C ARG A 60 4.98 -9.83 -9.84
N ALA A 61 5.90 -9.22 -10.53
CA ALA A 61 6.20 -7.82 -10.36
C ALA A 61 5.04 -6.95 -10.90
N PHE A 62 4.74 -5.88 -10.19
CA PHE A 62 3.80 -4.85 -10.61
C PHE A 62 4.25 -3.48 -10.13
N GLU A 63 3.79 -2.42 -10.79
CA GLU A 63 4.04 -1.04 -10.38
C GLU A 63 3.03 -0.62 -9.29
N LEU A 64 3.51 -0.49 -8.06
CA LEU A 64 2.76 0.10 -6.95
C LEU A 64 2.66 1.61 -7.16
N LEU A 65 1.45 2.14 -7.22
CA LEU A 65 1.19 3.56 -7.46
C LEU A 65 1.07 4.33 -6.15
N LYS A 66 1.79 5.46 -6.05
CA LYS A 66 1.67 6.43 -4.95
C LYS A 66 1.68 7.84 -5.49
N PHE A 67 1.09 8.79 -4.79
CA PHE A 67 1.41 10.19 -5.04
C PHE A 67 2.87 10.45 -4.66
N ARG A 68 3.55 11.25 -5.47
CA ARG A 68 4.93 11.61 -5.21
C ARG A 68 5.03 12.55 -4.01
N THR A 69 5.74 12.13 -2.99
CA THR A 69 6.00 12.88 -1.76
C THR A 69 7.38 13.53 -1.77
N LEU A 70 8.36 12.89 -2.42
CA LEU A 70 9.73 13.35 -2.51
C LEU A 70 9.91 14.41 -3.59
N ARG A 71 10.83 15.34 -3.35
CA ARG A 71 11.27 16.31 -4.37
C ARG A 71 11.98 15.58 -5.51
N ARG A 72 11.94 16.21 -6.69
CA ARG A 72 12.53 15.61 -7.90
C ARG A 72 14.06 15.47 -7.81
N ASP A 73 14.74 16.46 -7.25
CA ASP A 73 16.20 16.43 -7.09
C ASP A 73 16.64 15.26 -6.20
N VAL A 74 15.89 14.96 -5.14
CA VAL A 74 16.11 13.82 -4.25
C VAL A 74 15.89 12.49 -4.99
N LEU A 75 14.78 12.37 -5.74
CA LEU A 75 14.48 11.17 -6.51
C LEU A 75 15.50 10.90 -7.62
N SER A 76 15.99 11.96 -8.31
CA SER A 76 17.00 11.81 -9.36
C SER A 76 18.37 11.40 -8.84
N GLY A 77 18.67 11.68 -7.57
CA GLY A 77 19.89 11.25 -6.89
C GLY A 77 19.76 9.90 -6.17
N MET A 78 18.60 9.26 -6.22
CA MET A 78 18.36 8.00 -5.52
C MET A 78 19.09 6.85 -6.24
N ALA A 79 19.87 6.07 -5.51
CA ALA A 79 20.49 4.87 -6.03
C ALA A 79 19.43 3.81 -6.36
N ALA A 80 19.70 2.96 -7.37
CA ALA A 80 18.73 1.98 -7.89
C ALA A 80 18.24 0.97 -6.84
N ASP A 81 19.06 0.70 -5.84
CA ASP A 81 18.81 -0.23 -4.74
C ASP A 81 18.33 0.46 -3.45
N SER A 82 18.21 1.79 -3.43
CA SER A 82 17.69 2.53 -2.29
C SER A 82 16.15 2.60 -2.33
N HIS A 83 15.54 2.60 -1.15
CA HIS A 83 14.08 2.71 -1.02
C HIS A 83 13.68 4.16 -0.72
N ALA A 84 12.72 4.69 -1.47
CA ALA A 84 12.16 6.04 -1.27
C ALA A 84 11.81 6.32 0.20
N ARG A 85 11.35 5.31 0.92
CA ARG A 85 11.00 5.39 2.34
C ARG A 85 12.15 5.86 3.24
N MET A 86 13.37 5.46 2.98
CA MET A 86 14.54 5.92 3.78
C MET A 86 14.77 7.42 3.60
N LEU A 87 14.51 7.93 2.39
CA LEU A 87 14.63 9.35 2.08
C LEU A 87 13.45 10.17 2.62
N GLU A 88 12.27 9.57 2.73
CA GLU A 88 11.07 10.18 3.30
C GLU A 88 11.16 10.45 4.81
N ALA A 89 12.08 9.79 5.51
CA ALA A 89 12.33 10.02 6.94
C ALA A 89 12.87 11.43 7.23
N ASP A 90 13.54 12.06 6.25
CA ASP A 90 13.96 13.46 6.36
C ASP A 90 12.91 14.36 5.67
N GLU A 91 12.19 15.14 6.46
CA GLU A 91 11.16 16.06 5.96
C GLU A 91 11.67 17.07 4.93
N ARG A 92 12.98 17.38 4.92
CA ARG A 92 13.63 18.28 3.96
C ARG A 92 13.61 17.72 2.54
N ASN A 93 13.49 16.40 2.41
CA ASN A 93 13.40 15.71 1.13
C ASN A 93 11.99 15.74 0.54
N LEU A 94 10.99 16.08 1.34
CA LEU A 94 9.60 16.08 0.92
C LEU A 94 9.20 17.39 0.21
N THR A 95 8.26 17.28 -0.72
CA THR A 95 7.52 18.44 -1.24
C THR A 95 6.65 19.04 -0.12
N TRP A 96 6.16 20.27 -0.27
CA TRP A 96 5.24 20.85 0.71
C TRP A 96 3.97 20.00 0.85
N ALA A 97 3.36 19.60 -0.27
CA ALA A 97 2.19 18.74 -0.26
C ALA A 97 2.52 17.35 0.34
N GLY A 98 3.70 16.81 0.05
CA GLY A 98 4.20 15.57 0.64
C GLY A 98 4.20 15.63 2.15
N ARG A 99 4.83 16.67 2.72
CA ARG A 99 5.00 16.85 4.16
C ARG A 99 3.71 17.22 4.89
N ARG A 100 2.88 18.10 4.32
CA ARG A 100 1.72 18.69 5.01
C ARG A 100 0.40 17.98 4.78
N LEU A 101 0.25 17.31 3.64
CA LEU A 101 -1.02 16.71 3.22
C LEU A 101 -0.91 15.20 3.04
N LEU A 102 0.07 14.73 2.26
CA LEU A 102 0.09 13.35 1.82
C LEU A 102 0.53 12.40 2.94
N LYS A 103 1.69 12.61 3.55
CA LYS A 103 2.25 11.70 4.57
C LYS A 103 1.47 11.68 5.88
N PRO A 104 1.06 12.83 6.47
CA PRO A 104 0.36 12.81 7.76
C PRO A 104 -0.98 12.08 7.73
N TRP A 105 -1.62 12.02 6.55
CA TRP A 105 -2.95 11.42 6.37
C TRP A 105 -2.93 10.17 5.51
N TYR A 106 -1.73 9.63 5.15
CA TYR A 106 -1.57 8.46 4.26
C TYR A 106 -2.26 8.61 2.90
N LEU A 107 -2.48 9.85 2.46
CA LEU A 107 -3.14 10.14 1.19
C LEU A 107 -2.24 9.83 0.00
N ASP A 108 -0.93 9.69 0.22
CA ASP A 108 0.02 9.25 -0.79
C ASP A 108 -0.27 7.83 -1.31
N GLU A 109 -0.97 7.00 -0.53
CA GLU A 109 -1.31 5.63 -0.91
C GLU A 109 -2.66 5.49 -1.66
N LEU A 110 -3.46 6.57 -1.80
CA LEU A 110 -4.74 6.52 -2.50
C LEU A 110 -4.67 5.99 -3.94
N PRO A 111 -3.62 6.29 -4.75
CA PRO A 111 -3.51 5.72 -6.10
C PRO A 111 -3.42 4.19 -6.13
N GLN A 112 -3.08 3.53 -5.03
CA GLN A 112 -3.09 2.06 -4.94
C GLN A 112 -4.50 1.46 -5.11
N LEU A 113 -5.57 2.23 -4.86
CA LEU A 113 -6.93 1.80 -5.18
C LEU A 113 -7.08 1.44 -6.67
N TRP A 114 -6.33 2.12 -7.54
CA TRP A 114 -6.28 1.78 -8.96
C TRP A 114 -5.56 0.44 -9.20
N ASN A 115 -4.49 0.14 -8.44
CA ASN A 115 -3.87 -1.19 -8.48
C ASN A 115 -4.87 -2.29 -8.05
N VAL A 116 -5.73 -2.01 -7.07
CA VAL A 116 -6.80 -2.93 -6.68
C VAL A 116 -7.81 -3.13 -7.83
N VAL A 117 -8.27 -2.05 -8.46
CA VAL A 117 -9.19 -2.12 -9.61
C VAL A 117 -8.58 -2.91 -10.77
N ARG A 118 -7.30 -2.74 -11.07
CA ARG A 118 -6.56 -3.49 -12.10
C ARG A 118 -6.38 -4.97 -11.76
N GLY A 119 -6.36 -5.32 -10.48
CA GLY A 119 -6.13 -6.69 -10.00
C GLY A 119 -4.68 -7.01 -9.68
N ASP A 120 -3.82 -6.00 -9.63
CA ASP A 120 -2.44 -6.13 -9.14
C ASP A 120 -2.44 -6.43 -7.65
N MET A 121 -3.42 -5.86 -6.92
CA MET A 121 -3.60 -5.97 -5.48
C MET A 121 -5.04 -6.31 -5.09
N SER A 122 -5.22 -6.70 -3.84
CA SER A 122 -6.48 -6.79 -3.09
C SER A 122 -6.58 -5.63 -2.11
N LEU A 123 -7.78 -5.33 -1.61
CA LEU A 123 -7.92 -4.41 -0.47
C LEU A 123 -7.27 -5.00 0.78
N VAL A 124 -7.44 -6.30 1.01
CA VAL A 124 -6.91 -6.99 2.21
C VAL A 124 -5.99 -8.15 1.80
N GLY A 125 -4.79 -8.15 2.33
CA GLY A 125 -3.79 -9.19 2.07
C GLY A 125 -2.43 -8.87 2.69
N PRO A 126 -1.45 -9.75 2.49
CA PRO A 126 -0.06 -9.48 2.87
C PRO A 126 0.46 -8.21 2.19
N ARG A 127 1.19 -7.36 2.93
CA ARG A 127 1.74 -6.12 2.35
C ARG A 127 2.69 -6.44 1.18
N PRO A 128 2.61 -5.71 0.03
CA PRO A 128 3.53 -5.91 -1.08
C PRO A 128 4.95 -5.48 -0.72
N TRP A 129 5.92 -6.36 -0.93
CA TRP A 129 7.32 -6.13 -0.67
C TRP A 129 8.12 -5.96 -1.97
N PRO A 130 9.28 -5.24 -1.93
CA PRO A 130 10.20 -5.17 -3.05
C PRO A 130 10.78 -6.55 -3.39
N LEU A 131 11.14 -6.75 -4.67
CA LEU A 131 11.70 -8.02 -5.14
C LEU A 131 12.90 -8.54 -4.31
N PRO A 132 13.91 -7.71 -3.93
CA PRO A 132 15.03 -8.21 -3.13
C PRO A 132 14.61 -8.75 -1.76
N MET A 133 13.62 -8.11 -1.11
CA MET A 133 13.11 -8.56 0.19
C MET A 133 12.33 -9.87 0.06
N VAL A 134 11.53 -10.01 -1.01
CA VAL A 134 10.80 -11.28 -1.29
C VAL A 134 11.79 -12.39 -1.62
N ALA A 135 12.80 -12.13 -2.44
CA ALA A 135 13.86 -13.10 -2.75
C ALA A 135 14.56 -13.60 -1.48
N ASN A 136 14.91 -12.69 -0.56
CA ASN A 136 15.48 -13.08 0.73
C ASN A 136 14.52 -13.93 1.59
N GLN A 137 13.21 -13.63 1.58
CA GLN A 137 12.24 -14.50 2.26
C GLN A 137 12.16 -15.89 1.66
N VAL A 138 12.21 -16.00 0.34
CA VAL A 138 12.19 -17.28 -0.38
C VAL A 138 13.42 -18.14 0.00
N THR A 139 14.61 -17.55 0.14
CA THR A 139 15.79 -18.29 0.62
C THR A 139 15.64 -18.80 2.05
N GLN A 140 14.76 -18.18 2.84
CA GLN A 140 14.41 -18.60 4.20
C GLN A 140 13.22 -19.59 4.23
N GLY A 141 12.75 -20.05 3.06
CA GLY A 141 11.62 -20.97 2.95
C GLY A 141 10.23 -20.31 3.01
N LEU A 142 10.14 -18.99 2.99
CA LEU A 142 8.88 -18.24 3.06
C LEU A 142 8.42 -17.84 1.66
N THR A 143 7.52 -18.63 1.06
CA THR A 143 7.05 -18.45 -0.33
C THR A 143 5.69 -17.80 -0.47
N TYR A 144 4.99 -17.53 0.62
CA TYR A 144 3.58 -17.11 0.61
C TYR A 144 3.29 -15.85 -0.21
N ARG A 145 4.24 -14.91 -0.33
CA ARG A 145 4.07 -13.71 -1.17
C ARG A 145 4.08 -14.01 -2.66
N ASN A 146 4.61 -15.18 -3.05
CA ASN A 146 4.55 -15.65 -4.43
C ASN A 146 3.23 -16.36 -4.75
N GLU A 147 2.45 -16.70 -3.73
CA GLU A 147 1.20 -17.45 -3.89
C GLU A 147 -0.04 -16.55 -3.71
N PHE A 148 0.05 -15.58 -2.79
CA PHE A 148 -1.09 -14.75 -2.40
C PHE A 148 -1.06 -13.36 -3.02
N VAL A 149 -2.27 -12.80 -3.25
CA VAL A 149 -2.44 -11.41 -3.72
C VAL A 149 -2.02 -10.46 -2.61
N ALA A 150 -1.16 -9.49 -2.94
CA ALA A 150 -0.78 -8.44 -2.01
C ALA A 150 -1.96 -7.54 -1.64
N GLY A 151 -2.01 -7.05 -0.40
CA GLY A 151 -3.07 -6.20 0.11
C GLY A 151 -2.68 -4.72 0.25
N TRP A 152 -3.66 -3.83 0.04
CA TRP A 152 -3.55 -2.41 0.41
C TRP A 152 -3.48 -2.26 1.93
N THR A 153 -4.31 -3.02 2.65
CA THR A 153 -4.19 -3.22 4.10
C THR A 153 -4.13 -4.71 4.44
N GLY A 154 -3.91 -5.05 5.70
CA GLY A 154 -3.87 -6.43 6.13
C GLY A 154 -3.63 -6.57 7.64
N PRO A 155 -3.52 -7.80 8.14
CA PRO A 155 -3.44 -8.07 9.57
C PRO A 155 -2.25 -7.37 10.24
N ALA A 156 -1.11 -7.33 9.58
CA ALA A 156 0.08 -6.67 10.11
C ALA A 156 -0.05 -5.15 10.19
N GLN A 157 -0.83 -4.53 9.26
CA GLN A 157 -1.04 -3.10 9.22
C GLN A 157 -2.03 -2.58 10.28
N VAL A 158 -2.92 -3.43 10.77
CA VAL A 158 -3.91 -3.04 11.79
C VAL A 158 -3.45 -3.30 13.22
N GLN A 159 -2.41 -4.09 13.42
CA GLN A 159 -1.80 -4.30 14.74
C GLN A 159 -0.77 -3.22 15.06
N LYS A 160 -0.76 -2.78 16.31
CA LYS A 160 0.12 -1.75 16.83
C LYS A 160 1.20 -2.32 17.74
N GLY A 161 2.28 -1.58 17.86
CA GLY A 161 3.40 -1.89 18.75
C GLY A 161 4.69 -2.14 17.99
N VAL A 162 5.75 -2.51 18.68
CA VAL A 162 7.02 -2.91 18.08
C VAL A 162 6.82 -4.23 17.34
N VAL A 163 6.62 -4.14 16.05
CA VAL A 163 6.36 -5.31 15.20
C VAL A 163 7.67 -5.69 14.52
N THR A 164 8.25 -6.80 14.95
CA THR A 164 9.42 -7.39 14.29
C THR A 164 9.01 -8.04 12.97
N THR A 165 9.97 -8.23 12.06
CA THR A 165 9.72 -8.93 10.78
C THR A 165 9.11 -10.32 10.99
N SER A 166 9.53 -11.04 12.03
CA SER A 166 8.97 -12.34 12.39
C SER A 166 7.50 -12.26 12.80
N HIS A 167 7.13 -11.24 13.58
CA HIS A 167 5.75 -11.02 13.98
C HIS A 167 4.85 -10.66 12.77
N TYR A 168 5.34 -9.81 11.86
CA TYR A 168 4.68 -9.52 10.59
C TYR A 168 4.39 -10.79 9.79
N THR A 169 5.40 -11.63 9.66
CA THR A 169 5.28 -12.90 8.94
C THR A 169 4.25 -13.82 9.60
N ALA A 170 4.24 -13.91 10.93
CA ALA A 170 3.27 -14.73 11.66
C ALA A 170 1.83 -14.27 11.39
N LEU A 171 1.56 -12.96 11.44
CA LEU A 171 0.23 -12.39 11.16
C LEU A 171 -0.22 -12.62 9.71
N ASP A 172 0.69 -12.45 8.76
CA ASP A 172 0.40 -12.74 7.36
C ASP A 172 0.07 -14.22 7.17
N LEU A 173 0.83 -15.15 7.80
CA LEU A 173 0.61 -16.58 7.71
C LEU A 173 -0.72 -17.01 8.37
N GLU A 174 -1.07 -16.45 9.50
CA GLU A 174 -2.37 -16.69 10.16
C GLU A 174 -3.54 -16.28 9.24
N TYR A 175 -3.46 -15.10 8.64
CA TYR A 175 -4.48 -14.65 7.69
C TYR A 175 -4.57 -15.58 6.46
N ILE A 176 -3.43 -15.99 5.93
CA ILE A 176 -3.34 -16.89 4.77
C ILE A 176 -3.97 -18.23 5.10
N GLU A 177 -3.65 -18.82 6.25
CA GLU A 177 -4.23 -20.09 6.69
C GLU A 177 -5.74 -19.98 6.85
N LYS A 178 -6.23 -18.88 7.42
CA LYS A 178 -7.65 -18.60 7.49
C LYS A 178 -8.30 -18.48 6.11
N CYS A 179 -7.61 -17.88 5.14
CA CYS A 179 -8.09 -17.80 3.75
C CYS A 179 -8.12 -19.17 3.06
N ARG A 180 -7.17 -20.06 3.37
CA ARG A 180 -7.10 -21.42 2.80
C ARG A 180 -8.20 -22.33 3.35
N THR A 181 -8.51 -22.21 4.63
CA THR A 181 -9.46 -23.08 5.32
C THR A 181 -10.91 -22.58 5.25
N SER A 182 -11.12 -21.29 4.97
CA SER A 182 -12.45 -20.69 4.94
C SER A 182 -13.12 -20.80 3.56
N ARG A 183 -14.45 -20.90 3.58
CA ARG A 183 -15.27 -20.67 2.37
C ARG A 183 -15.25 -19.19 1.98
N ALA A 184 -15.64 -18.87 0.75
CA ALA A 184 -15.63 -17.51 0.21
C ALA A 184 -16.31 -16.47 1.15
N GLY A 185 -17.45 -16.79 1.73
CA GLY A 185 -18.15 -15.91 2.69
C GLY A 185 -17.35 -15.66 3.99
N GLY A 186 -16.58 -16.65 4.46
CA GLY A 186 -15.70 -16.51 5.63
C GLY A 186 -14.53 -15.57 5.34
N ILE A 187 -13.96 -15.66 4.14
CA ILE A 187 -12.89 -14.75 3.68
C ILE A 187 -13.42 -13.31 3.62
N VAL A 188 -14.55 -13.09 2.96
CA VAL A 188 -15.21 -11.77 2.85
C VAL A 188 -15.48 -11.17 4.23
N ARG A 189 -15.99 -11.96 5.18
CA ARG A 189 -16.24 -11.49 6.56
C ARG A 189 -14.95 -11.10 7.27
N THR A 190 -13.89 -11.86 7.09
CA THR A 190 -12.56 -11.56 7.67
C THR A 190 -12.02 -10.25 7.09
N ASP A 191 -12.12 -10.07 5.78
CA ASP A 191 -11.66 -8.87 5.10
C ASP A 191 -12.42 -7.62 5.55
N LEU A 192 -13.74 -7.71 5.65
CA LEU A 192 -14.57 -6.60 6.18
C LEU A 192 -14.16 -6.24 7.62
N GLY A 193 -13.85 -7.22 8.46
CA GLY A 193 -13.34 -7.00 9.81
C GLY A 193 -11.99 -6.26 9.81
N LEU A 194 -11.06 -6.65 8.94
CA LEU A 194 -9.76 -6.00 8.79
C LEU A 194 -9.88 -4.59 8.19
N LEU A 195 -10.74 -4.38 7.21
CA LEU A 195 -11.04 -3.04 6.67
C LEU A 195 -11.59 -2.12 7.75
N TRP A 196 -12.53 -2.61 8.56
CA TRP A 196 -13.06 -1.85 9.69
C TRP A 196 -11.98 -1.53 10.74
N ALA A 197 -11.12 -2.48 11.06
CA ALA A 197 -9.99 -2.27 11.96
C ALA A 197 -9.02 -1.20 11.40
N SER A 198 -8.75 -1.22 10.08
CA SER A 198 -7.92 -0.21 9.41
C SER A 198 -8.52 1.20 9.53
N VAL A 199 -9.82 1.35 9.30
CA VAL A 199 -10.50 2.64 9.46
C VAL A 199 -10.40 3.14 10.90
N ARG A 200 -10.60 2.27 11.89
CA ARG A 200 -10.46 2.65 13.32
C ARG A 200 -9.03 3.05 13.66
N THR A 201 -8.03 2.37 13.12
CA THR A 201 -6.61 2.70 13.32
C THR A 201 -6.29 4.07 12.75
N LEU A 202 -6.73 4.36 11.52
CA LEU A 202 -6.56 5.68 10.91
C LEU A 202 -7.29 6.80 11.67
N ALA A 203 -8.55 6.55 12.09
CA ALA A 203 -9.35 7.53 12.83
C ALA A 203 -8.74 7.90 14.20
N ARG A 204 -7.92 7.02 14.78
CA ARG A 204 -7.21 7.30 16.04
C ARG A 204 -5.89 8.05 15.82
N GLY A 205 -5.54 8.39 14.60
CA GLY A 205 -4.24 9.00 14.27
C GLY A 205 -3.06 8.05 14.48
N GLU A 206 -3.35 6.77 14.67
CA GLU A 206 -2.35 5.75 14.94
C GLU A 206 -1.95 5.13 13.61
N GLY A 207 -1.42 5.96 12.73
CA GLY A 207 -0.90 5.50 11.46
C GLY A 207 0.30 4.57 11.63
N LEU A 208 0.52 3.77 10.63
CA LEU A 208 1.63 2.84 10.51
C LEU A 208 2.97 3.60 10.55
N GLN A 209 3.46 3.88 11.74
CA GLN A 209 4.87 4.24 11.92
C GLN A 209 5.68 2.94 11.77
N PHE A 210 6.40 2.84 10.67
CA PHE A 210 7.38 1.80 10.42
C PHE A 210 8.77 2.41 10.34
#